data_a519a9f9b445cc814b5be53303869b3a
#
_entry.id   a519a9f9b445cc814b5be53303869b3a
#
_cell.length_a   1.000
_cell.length_b   1.000
_cell.length_c   1.000
_cell.angle_alpha   90.00
_cell.angle_beta   90.00
_cell.angle_gamma   90.00
#
_symmetry.space_group_name_H-M   'P 1'
#
loop_
_entity.id
_entity.type
_entity.pdbx_description
1 polymer ?
#
loop_
_entity_poly.entity_id
_entity_poly.type
_entity_poly.pdbx_seq_one_letter_code
_entity_poly.pdbx_strand_id
1 'polypeptide(L)'
;MSSLIKVSINSSGSSLNFEAQFPDSNSLWEIQLPCWRPGRYELGNFAQYITSMVGVQDGQEIRLKKLDHHRWQVPAGVSTIKWGFHADILNAGSTFVREDLQYVNPVNCMLYKVGDEGLGYEICLCDVPADWTLATALPYEMVGGNFVMQARDMQHIMDSPWMASPELWHAGYEVEGVEFHVWSYGCKPPRAEKFVEDHIAFSKSQIAYFGTFPADFYHFLYLLPKDIEVRHGVEHEDSTVIALGPEDKVNSDYGYDELMSIASHELYHAWNVKRIRPSEWMPYNFTKACPSKLGYIAEGVTTYMGDLFLFEAGCIDLENWCGKIEVLLSRHLNNPGRLNMSVADSSFDTWLDGYRPGVPGRKGSIYVEGAVLAFLCDCRIMKVSGHQLFWSERMD
;
A
#
# COMPACT_ATOMS: atom_id res chain seq x y z
N MET A 1 31.37 -5.80 5.84
CA MET A 1 30.65 -5.23 4.70
C MET A 1 29.28 -5.86 4.72
N SER A 2 28.22 -5.09 4.91
CA SER A 2 26.86 -5.64 4.79
C SER A 2 26.66 -6.09 3.35
N SER A 3 26.38 -7.37 3.13
CA SER A 3 26.05 -7.88 1.81
C SER A 3 24.72 -7.30 1.39
N LEU A 4 24.68 -6.56 0.29
CA LEU A 4 23.46 -6.03 -0.30
C LEU A 4 22.99 -6.95 -1.42
N ILE A 5 21.69 -7.05 -1.61
CA ILE A 5 21.09 -7.62 -2.82
C ILE A 5 21.04 -6.50 -3.85
N LYS A 6 21.76 -6.65 -4.95
CA LYS A 6 21.77 -5.67 -6.05
C LYS A 6 20.80 -6.12 -7.13
N VAL A 7 19.85 -5.26 -7.47
CA VAL A 7 18.80 -5.55 -8.45
C VAL A 7 18.85 -4.53 -9.56
N SER A 8 18.96 -5.00 -10.80
CA SER A 8 18.76 -4.17 -12.00
C SER A 8 17.39 -4.47 -12.61
N ILE A 9 16.68 -3.43 -12.99
CA ILE A 9 15.31 -3.53 -13.52
C ILE A 9 15.25 -2.79 -14.86
N ASN A 10 14.81 -3.51 -15.88
CA ASN A 10 14.50 -2.96 -17.20
C ASN A 10 13.03 -3.19 -17.52
N SER A 11 12.38 -2.23 -18.17
CA SER A 11 11.01 -2.36 -18.65
C SER A 11 10.96 -2.52 -20.18
N SER A 12 10.00 -3.30 -20.67
CA SER A 12 9.72 -3.46 -22.10
C SER A 12 8.26 -3.80 -22.32
N GLY A 13 7.51 -2.90 -22.94
CA GLY A 13 6.04 -3.02 -23.06
C GLY A 13 5.38 -3.12 -21.69
N SER A 14 4.60 -4.18 -21.45
CA SER A 14 3.97 -4.47 -20.15
C SER A 14 4.81 -5.42 -19.30
N SER A 15 6.13 -5.48 -19.46
CA SER A 15 6.98 -6.44 -18.76
C SER A 15 8.10 -5.73 -18.02
N LEU A 16 8.42 -6.26 -16.84
CA LEU A 16 9.63 -5.95 -16.09
C LEU A 16 10.59 -7.14 -16.17
N ASN A 17 11.85 -6.85 -16.44
CA ASN A 17 12.92 -7.82 -16.44
C ASN A 17 13.91 -7.47 -15.34
N PHE A 18 14.16 -8.42 -14.47
CA PHE A 18 15.01 -8.28 -13.29
C PHE A 18 16.26 -9.12 -13.44
N GLU A 19 17.38 -8.57 -13.02
CA GLU A 19 18.60 -9.31 -12.74
C GLU A 19 19.09 -8.93 -11.35
N ALA A 20 19.19 -9.90 -10.45
CA ALA A 20 19.61 -9.66 -9.08
C ALA A 20 20.87 -10.48 -8.72
N GLN A 21 21.80 -9.80 -8.05
CA GLN A 21 22.98 -10.40 -7.45
C GLN A 21 22.72 -10.60 -5.95
N PHE A 22 22.56 -11.84 -5.53
CA PHE A 22 22.46 -12.24 -4.13
C PHE A 22 23.85 -12.56 -3.54
N PRO A 23 24.01 -12.51 -2.22
CA PRO A 23 25.22 -13.00 -1.57
C PRO A 23 25.51 -14.46 -1.91
N ASP A 24 26.78 -14.77 -2.17
CA ASP A 24 27.22 -16.13 -2.50
C ASP A 24 26.84 -17.14 -1.43
N SER A 25 26.45 -18.34 -1.86
CA SER A 25 26.16 -19.45 -0.99
C SER A 25 26.88 -20.72 -1.45
N ASN A 26 27.62 -21.34 -0.54
CA ASN A 26 28.33 -22.60 -0.78
C ASN A 26 27.42 -23.84 -0.62
N SER A 27 26.14 -23.64 -0.36
CA SER A 27 25.12 -24.67 -0.22
C SER A 27 23.87 -24.34 -1.02
N LEU A 28 22.97 -25.29 -1.16
CA LEU A 28 21.62 -25.05 -1.67
C LEU A 28 20.93 -24.00 -0.81
N TRP A 29 20.24 -23.07 -1.45
CA TRP A 29 19.48 -22.03 -0.79
C TRP A 29 18.14 -21.79 -1.49
N GLU A 30 17.30 -20.92 -0.96
CA GLU A 30 15.95 -20.72 -1.47
C GLU A 30 15.65 -19.25 -1.67
N ILE A 31 14.96 -18.94 -2.76
CA ILE A 31 14.36 -17.62 -3.01
C ILE A 31 12.84 -17.71 -2.94
N GLN A 32 12.24 -16.64 -2.44
CA GLN A 32 10.81 -16.53 -2.24
C GLN A 32 10.27 -15.27 -2.89
N LEU A 33 9.13 -15.40 -3.58
CA LEU A 33 8.26 -14.30 -3.96
C LEU A 33 7.17 -14.17 -2.90
N PRO A 34 6.80 -12.96 -2.43
CA PRO A 34 5.64 -12.77 -1.57
C PRO A 34 4.37 -13.40 -2.17
N CYS A 35 3.53 -14.00 -1.34
CA CYS A 35 2.26 -14.57 -1.79
C CYS A 35 1.03 -13.70 -1.48
N TRP A 36 1.21 -12.62 -0.71
CA TRP A 36 0.21 -11.63 -0.36
C TRP A 36 0.88 -10.27 -0.09
N ARG A 37 0.10 -9.22 0.07
CA ARG A 37 0.56 -7.87 0.42
C ARG A 37 -0.24 -7.30 1.59
N PRO A 38 0.35 -6.38 2.41
CA PRO A 38 -0.39 -5.56 3.36
C PRO A 38 -1.54 -4.79 2.69
N GLY A 39 -2.55 -4.41 3.46
CA GLY A 39 -3.76 -3.74 2.95
C GLY A 39 -4.70 -4.64 2.14
N ARG A 40 -4.39 -5.95 1.99
CA ARG A 40 -5.27 -6.89 1.32
C ARG A 40 -5.22 -8.28 1.97
N TYR A 41 -6.30 -8.68 2.56
CA TYR A 41 -6.40 -9.88 3.39
C TYR A 41 -6.83 -11.12 2.57
N GLU A 42 -6.06 -11.39 1.52
CA GLU A 42 -6.19 -12.58 0.67
C GLU A 42 -4.85 -12.90 -0.01
N LEU A 43 -4.69 -14.12 -0.51
CA LEU A 43 -3.49 -14.48 -1.29
C LEU A 43 -3.54 -13.82 -2.66
N GLY A 44 -2.49 -13.04 -2.97
CA GLY A 44 -2.36 -12.34 -4.25
C GLY A 44 -1.89 -13.24 -5.40
N ASN A 45 -1.28 -14.41 -5.07
CA ASN A 45 -0.78 -15.38 -6.05
C ASN A 45 0.10 -14.75 -7.15
N PHE A 46 0.98 -13.82 -6.78
CA PHE A 46 1.77 -13.00 -7.71
C PHE A 46 2.66 -13.83 -8.65
N ALA A 47 3.01 -15.05 -8.26
CA ALA A 47 3.79 -15.97 -9.11
C ALA A 47 3.10 -16.35 -10.43
N GLN A 48 1.82 -16.09 -10.60
CA GLN A 48 1.10 -16.26 -11.88
C GLN A 48 1.57 -15.27 -12.96
N TYR A 49 2.18 -14.15 -12.55
CA TYR A 49 2.70 -13.10 -13.44
C TYR A 49 4.20 -13.27 -13.74
N ILE A 50 4.88 -14.23 -13.14
CA ILE A 50 6.28 -14.56 -13.45
C ILE A 50 6.33 -15.22 -14.83
N THR A 51 7.04 -14.59 -15.77
CA THR A 51 7.16 -15.07 -17.16
C THR A 51 8.39 -15.94 -17.39
N SER A 52 9.46 -15.73 -16.60
CA SER A 52 10.69 -16.51 -16.62
C SER A 52 11.33 -16.53 -15.25
N MET A 53 12.16 -17.56 -14.96
CA MET A 53 12.91 -17.68 -13.71
C MET A 53 14.14 -18.57 -13.95
N VAL A 54 15.32 -17.98 -13.95
CA VAL A 54 16.59 -18.70 -14.16
C VAL A 54 17.67 -18.21 -13.19
N GLY A 55 18.61 -19.10 -12.87
CA GLY A 55 19.89 -18.75 -12.25
C GLY A 55 20.97 -18.66 -13.31
N VAL A 56 22.04 -17.93 -13.04
CA VAL A 56 23.22 -17.88 -13.92
C VAL A 56 24.39 -18.59 -13.23
N GLN A 57 24.92 -19.61 -13.88
CA GLN A 57 26.09 -20.37 -13.43
C GLN A 57 27.13 -20.45 -14.56
N ASP A 58 28.35 -20.03 -14.30
CA ASP A 58 29.43 -20.01 -15.30
C ASP A 58 29.07 -19.31 -16.62
N GLY A 59 28.25 -18.24 -16.50
CA GLY A 59 27.77 -17.47 -17.65
C GLY A 59 26.63 -18.13 -18.43
N GLN A 60 26.13 -19.27 -17.99
CA GLN A 60 24.99 -19.97 -18.61
C GLN A 60 23.73 -19.90 -17.74
N GLU A 61 22.59 -19.72 -18.38
CA GLU A 61 21.30 -19.76 -17.70
C GLU A 61 20.90 -21.20 -17.38
N ILE A 62 20.53 -21.43 -16.13
CA ILE A 62 20.05 -22.71 -15.63
C ILE A 62 18.65 -22.55 -15.06
N ARG A 63 17.81 -23.56 -15.27
CA ARG A 63 16.45 -23.59 -14.73
C ARG A 63 16.51 -23.86 -13.22
N LEU A 64 15.84 -23.00 -12.42
CA LEU A 64 15.69 -23.22 -11.00
C LEU A 64 14.55 -24.23 -10.72
N LYS A 65 14.75 -25.06 -9.70
CA LYS A 65 13.73 -26.02 -9.26
C LYS A 65 12.66 -25.30 -8.47
N LYS A 66 11.42 -25.29 -8.97
CA LYS A 66 10.27 -24.76 -8.24
C LYS A 66 9.87 -25.73 -7.11
N LEU A 67 9.81 -25.23 -5.86
CA LEU A 67 9.46 -26.00 -4.66
C LEU A 67 7.97 -25.93 -4.35
N ASP A 68 7.40 -24.71 -4.48
CA ASP A 68 5.97 -24.45 -4.40
C ASP A 68 5.57 -23.32 -5.37
N HIS A 69 4.39 -22.74 -5.26
CA HIS A 69 3.93 -21.70 -6.17
C HIS A 69 4.81 -20.44 -6.14
N HIS A 70 5.42 -20.11 -4.99
CA HIS A 70 6.12 -18.85 -4.74
C HIS A 70 7.59 -19.01 -4.38
N ARG A 71 8.14 -20.26 -4.39
CA ARG A 71 9.47 -20.60 -3.89
C ARG A 71 10.27 -21.43 -4.87
N TRP A 72 11.56 -21.11 -5.00
CA TRP A 72 12.50 -21.83 -5.85
C TRP A 72 13.76 -22.17 -5.09
N GLN A 73 14.32 -23.35 -5.40
CA GLN A 73 15.61 -23.79 -4.92
C GLN A 73 16.70 -23.32 -5.87
N VAL A 74 17.76 -22.75 -5.30
CA VAL A 74 18.93 -22.24 -6.02
C VAL A 74 20.12 -23.14 -5.70
N PRO A 75 20.86 -23.65 -6.71
CA PRO A 75 22.07 -24.44 -6.51
C PRO A 75 23.18 -23.66 -5.82
N ALA A 76 24.09 -24.38 -5.14
CA ALA A 76 25.32 -23.81 -4.61
C ALA A 76 26.15 -23.14 -5.72
N GLY A 77 26.76 -22.01 -5.41
CA GLY A 77 27.59 -21.23 -6.37
C GLY A 77 26.79 -20.41 -7.39
N VAL A 78 25.46 -20.44 -7.34
CA VAL A 78 24.59 -19.54 -8.13
C VAL A 78 24.23 -18.35 -7.25
N SER A 79 24.60 -17.15 -7.66
CA SER A 79 24.29 -15.89 -6.97
C SER A 79 23.50 -14.89 -7.84
N THR A 80 23.57 -15.05 -9.16
CA THR A 80 22.79 -14.20 -10.09
C THR A 80 21.49 -14.90 -10.46
N ILE A 81 20.38 -14.21 -10.24
CA ILE A 81 19.03 -14.68 -10.59
C ILE A 81 18.41 -13.69 -11.56
N LYS A 82 17.77 -14.20 -12.62
CA LYS A 82 17.01 -13.41 -13.57
C LYS A 82 15.57 -13.87 -13.59
N TRP A 83 14.64 -12.92 -13.64
CA TRP A 83 13.23 -13.22 -13.80
C TRP A 83 12.50 -12.13 -14.57
N GLY A 84 11.40 -12.53 -15.19
CA GLY A 84 10.48 -11.63 -15.84
C GLY A 84 9.16 -11.57 -15.10
N PHE A 85 8.50 -10.40 -15.10
CA PHE A 85 7.20 -10.18 -14.50
C PHE A 85 6.27 -9.44 -15.49
N HIS A 86 5.05 -9.94 -15.68
CA HIS A 86 4.04 -9.29 -16.49
C HIS A 86 3.29 -8.24 -15.65
N ALA A 87 3.42 -6.98 -16.02
CA ALA A 87 2.99 -5.79 -15.25
C ALA A 87 1.88 -5.03 -15.99
N ASP A 88 0.68 -5.60 -16.06
CA ASP A 88 -0.43 -5.10 -16.87
C ASP A 88 -1.74 -4.86 -16.09
N ILE A 89 -1.66 -4.76 -14.76
CA ILE A 89 -2.83 -4.50 -13.91
C ILE A 89 -2.67 -3.15 -13.25
N LEU A 90 -3.58 -2.20 -13.53
CA LEU A 90 -3.60 -0.89 -12.90
C LEU A 90 -4.55 -0.88 -11.71
N ASN A 91 -4.00 -0.84 -10.51
CA ASN A 91 -4.67 -0.46 -9.26
C ASN A 91 -3.60 -0.12 -8.21
N ALA A 92 -3.98 0.42 -7.06
CA ALA A 92 -3.02 0.85 -6.03
C ALA A 92 -2.15 -0.28 -5.44
N GLY A 93 -2.55 -1.54 -5.56
CA GLY A 93 -1.81 -2.67 -4.99
C GLY A 93 -1.13 -3.59 -6.00
N SER A 94 -1.11 -3.23 -7.29
CA SER A 94 -0.54 -4.02 -8.37
C SER A 94 0.75 -3.39 -8.92
N THR A 95 1.21 -3.90 -10.06
CA THR A 95 2.34 -3.36 -10.82
C THR A 95 1.87 -3.16 -12.25
N PHE A 96 2.14 -1.97 -12.80
CA PHE A 96 1.65 -1.56 -14.11
C PHE A 96 2.73 -0.77 -14.87
N VAL A 97 3.06 -1.22 -16.07
CA VAL A 97 4.10 -0.60 -16.91
C VAL A 97 3.57 -0.30 -18.30
N ARG A 98 3.85 0.90 -18.77
CA ARG A 98 3.58 1.41 -20.12
C ARG A 98 4.77 2.22 -20.63
N GLU A 99 4.67 2.72 -21.85
CA GLU A 99 5.73 3.53 -22.47
C GLU A 99 6.03 4.83 -21.68
N ASP A 100 5.03 5.36 -20.98
CA ASP A 100 5.07 6.61 -20.22
C ASP A 100 4.98 6.44 -18.70
N LEU A 101 4.85 5.21 -18.20
CA LEU A 101 4.75 4.92 -16.77
C LEU A 101 5.43 3.61 -16.40
N GLN A 102 6.26 3.66 -15.40
CA GLN A 102 6.66 2.48 -14.63
C GLN A 102 6.14 2.62 -13.18
N TYR A 103 4.98 2.02 -12.90
CA TYR A 103 4.45 1.89 -11.55
C TYR A 103 4.74 0.49 -11.02
N VAL A 104 5.51 0.41 -9.94
CA VAL A 104 5.90 -0.87 -9.34
C VAL A 104 5.55 -0.88 -7.85
N ASN A 105 4.80 -1.90 -7.46
CA ASN A 105 4.66 -2.29 -6.07
C ASN A 105 5.54 -3.53 -5.83
N PRO A 106 6.69 -3.38 -5.17
CA PRO A 106 7.73 -4.42 -5.06
C PRO A 106 7.24 -5.75 -4.50
N VAL A 107 6.28 -5.74 -3.59
CA VAL A 107 5.73 -6.96 -2.99
C VAL A 107 5.14 -7.92 -4.04
N ASN A 108 4.77 -7.41 -5.22
CA ASN A 108 4.23 -8.26 -6.29
C ASN A 108 5.31 -9.01 -7.07
N CYS A 109 6.52 -8.46 -7.16
CA CYS A 109 7.51 -8.87 -8.17
C CYS A 109 8.94 -9.03 -7.66
N MET A 110 9.27 -8.52 -6.46
CA MET A 110 10.62 -8.64 -5.89
C MET A 110 10.81 -9.96 -5.16
N LEU A 111 12.00 -10.53 -5.32
CA LEU A 111 12.42 -11.76 -4.66
C LEU A 111 13.25 -11.45 -3.41
N TYR A 112 13.19 -12.34 -2.43
CA TYR A 112 14.09 -12.30 -1.27
C TYR A 112 14.69 -13.67 -0.98
N LYS A 113 15.86 -13.69 -0.37
CA LYS A 113 16.55 -14.91 0.05
C LYS A 113 15.98 -15.36 1.39
N VAL A 114 15.52 -16.60 1.46
CA VAL A 114 14.96 -17.19 2.68
C VAL A 114 16.05 -17.35 3.74
N GLY A 115 15.81 -16.81 4.93
CA GLY A 115 16.74 -16.81 6.06
C GLY A 115 17.70 -15.62 6.10
N ASP A 116 17.66 -14.74 5.08
CA ASP A 116 18.47 -13.54 4.99
C ASP A 116 17.59 -12.27 4.77
N GLU A 117 16.40 -12.24 5.38
CA GLU A 117 15.39 -11.19 5.22
C GLU A 117 15.87 -9.80 5.70
N GLY A 118 16.91 -9.76 6.53
CA GLY A 118 17.57 -8.53 7.00
C GLY A 118 18.57 -7.91 6.03
N LEU A 119 18.80 -8.52 4.85
CA LEU A 119 19.69 -7.94 3.84
C LEU A 119 19.06 -6.69 3.21
N GLY A 120 19.87 -5.63 3.04
CA GLY A 120 19.48 -4.45 2.29
C GLY A 120 19.42 -4.69 0.78
N TYR A 121 18.78 -3.75 0.09
CA TYR A 121 18.66 -3.77 -1.38
C TYR A 121 19.23 -2.49 -1.97
N GLU A 122 19.92 -2.64 -3.10
CA GLU A 122 20.28 -1.57 -4.03
C GLU A 122 19.54 -1.86 -5.35
N ILE A 123 18.63 -0.98 -5.74
CA ILE A 123 17.75 -1.18 -6.89
C ILE A 123 18.07 -0.14 -7.94
N CYS A 124 18.56 -0.59 -9.10
CA CYS A 124 18.84 0.25 -10.25
C CYS A 124 17.71 0.14 -11.27
N LEU A 125 17.03 1.25 -11.54
CA LEU A 125 16.15 1.38 -12.70
C LEU A 125 17.01 1.74 -13.90
N CYS A 126 17.27 0.76 -14.76
CA CYS A 126 18.15 0.91 -15.90
C CYS A 126 17.41 1.38 -17.15
N ASP A 127 18.14 2.10 -18.01
CA ASP A 127 17.63 2.57 -19.30
C ASP A 127 16.37 3.44 -19.21
N VAL A 128 16.19 4.15 -18.09
CA VAL A 128 15.09 5.11 -17.93
C VAL A 128 15.39 6.35 -18.75
N PRO A 129 14.43 6.87 -19.55
CA PRO A 129 14.63 8.11 -20.30
C PRO A 129 15.02 9.29 -19.38
N ALA A 130 15.88 10.18 -19.88
CA ALA A 130 16.48 11.26 -19.07
C ALA A 130 15.47 12.32 -18.60
N ASP A 131 14.29 12.39 -19.21
CA ASP A 131 13.19 13.29 -18.87
C ASP A 131 12.22 12.70 -17.82
N TRP A 132 12.45 11.47 -17.38
CA TRP A 132 11.61 10.85 -16.36
C TRP A 132 11.95 11.35 -14.96
N THR A 133 10.90 11.47 -14.15
CA THR A 133 10.96 11.77 -12.71
C THR A 133 10.57 10.53 -11.92
N LEU A 134 11.25 10.31 -10.79
CA LEU A 134 10.94 9.21 -9.86
C LEU A 134 10.22 9.75 -8.63
N ALA A 135 9.08 9.18 -8.31
CA ALA A 135 8.31 9.40 -7.08
C ALA A 135 8.34 8.12 -6.23
N THR A 136 9.00 8.18 -5.08
CA THR A 136 9.14 7.06 -4.12
C THR A 136 9.53 7.61 -2.75
N ALA A 137 9.21 6.85 -1.70
CA ALA A 137 9.71 7.10 -0.34
C ALA A 137 11.12 6.52 -0.09
N LEU A 138 11.66 5.69 -1.00
CA LEU A 138 13.02 5.19 -0.89
C LEU A 138 14.05 6.31 -1.14
N PRO A 139 15.12 6.38 -0.35
CA PRO A 139 16.26 7.22 -0.69
C PRO A 139 16.86 6.76 -2.03
N TYR A 140 17.13 7.72 -2.91
CA TYR A 140 17.71 7.43 -4.22
C TYR A 140 18.71 8.49 -4.69
N GLU A 141 19.55 8.12 -5.64
CA GLU A 141 20.45 9.01 -6.36
C GLU A 141 20.46 8.70 -7.86
N MET A 142 20.93 9.66 -8.65
CA MET A 142 21.16 9.46 -10.09
C MET A 142 22.60 9.04 -10.33
N VAL A 143 22.80 7.83 -10.86
CA VAL A 143 24.13 7.29 -11.17
C VAL A 143 24.17 6.87 -12.64
N GLY A 144 24.99 7.53 -13.43
CA GLY A 144 25.15 7.22 -14.85
C GLY A 144 23.86 7.31 -15.69
N GLY A 145 22.92 8.16 -15.26
CA GLY A 145 21.61 8.32 -15.93
C GLY A 145 20.53 7.35 -15.44
N ASN A 146 20.84 6.49 -14.46
CA ASN A 146 19.88 5.55 -13.87
C ASN A 146 19.47 6.01 -12.46
N PHE A 147 18.25 5.72 -12.03
CA PHE A 147 17.84 5.87 -10.64
C PHE A 147 18.33 4.69 -9.81
N VAL A 148 19.09 4.95 -8.76
CA VAL A 148 19.58 3.93 -7.82
C VAL A 148 18.96 4.16 -6.46
N MET A 149 18.02 3.28 -6.08
CA MET A 149 17.28 3.33 -4.82
C MET A 149 17.90 2.38 -3.79
N GLN A 150 17.71 2.70 -2.49
CA GLN A 150 18.20 1.90 -1.37
C GLN A 150 17.07 1.48 -0.44
N ALA A 151 17.02 0.21 -0.06
CA ALA A 151 16.12 -0.27 0.98
C ALA A 151 16.90 -0.98 2.10
N ARG A 152 16.46 -0.81 3.35
CA ARG A 152 17.14 -1.32 4.55
C ARG A 152 17.17 -2.85 4.63
N ASP A 153 16.05 -3.46 4.27
CA ASP A 153 15.77 -4.88 4.40
C ASP A 153 14.58 -5.31 3.51
N MET A 154 14.20 -6.58 3.61
CA MET A 154 13.08 -7.15 2.86
C MET A 154 11.74 -6.48 3.21
N GLN A 155 11.45 -6.19 4.47
CA GLN A 155 10.18 -5.57 4.85
C GLN A 155 10.06 -4.17 4.22
N HIS A 156 11.14 -3.39 4.26
CA HIS A 156 11.18 -2.05 3.70
C HIS A 156 10.99 -2.03 2.19
N ILE A 157 11.71 -2.89 1.43
CA ILE A 157 11.54 -2.91 -0.03
C ILE A 157 10.12 -3.36 -0.42
N MET A 158 9.55 -4.37 0.26
CA MET A 158 8.21 -4.85 -0.05
C MET A 158 7.10 -3.83 0.25
N ASP A 159 7.40 -2.81 1.05
CA ASP A 159 6.47 -1.75 1.46
C ASP A 159 6.81 -0.37 0.85
N SER A 160 7.60 -0.33 -0.20
CA SER A 160 8.09 0.92 -0.82
C SER A 160 7.81 0.95 -2.33
N PRO A 161 6.58 1.28 -2.75
CA PRO A 161 6.24 1.44 -4.15
C PRO A 161 6.91 2.66 -4.77
N TRP A 162 6.99 2.67 -6.10
CA TRP A 162 7.44 3.82 -6.87
C TRP A 162 6.66 4.03 -8.15
N MET A 163 6.67 5.26 -8.60
CA MET A 163 6.23 5.66 -9.94
C MET A 163 7.38 6.39 -10.63
N ALA A 164 7.70 6.00 -11.87
CA ALA A 164 8.61 6.75 -12.73
C ALA A 164 7.89 7.09 -14.04
N SER A 165 7.92 8.37 -14.45
CA SER A 165 7.21 8.87 -15.62
C SER A 165 7.74 10.24 -16.03
N PRO A 166 7.63 10.66 -17.31
CA PRO A 166 7.92 12.04 -17.73
C PRO A 166 6.81 13.03 -17.33
N GLU A 167 5.60 12.54 -16.98
CA GLU A 167 4.40 13.36 -16.79
C GLU A 167 3.86 13.32 -15.35
N LEU A 168 4.75 13.34 -14.33
CA LEU A 168 4.31 13.42 -12.95
C LEU A 168 4.00 14.87 -12.55
N TRP A 169 2.75 15.12 -12.14
CA TRP A 169 2.44 16.35 -11.40
C TRP A 169 2.92 16.19 -9.94
N HIS A 170 3.46 17.26 -9.37
CA HIS A 170 3.97 17.26 -8.00
C HIS A 170 3.61 18.53 -7.25
N ALA A 171 3.27 18.37 -5.97
CA ALA A 171 3.23 19.45 -4.99
C ALA A 171 3.84 18.95 -3.66
N GLY A 172 4.56 19.83 -2.99
CA GLY A 172 5.12 19.59 -1.65
C GLY A 172 4.50 20.54 -0.63
N TYR A 173 4.39 20.10 0.62
CA TYR A 173 4.01 20.93 1.76
C TYR A 173 4.67 20.40 3.04
N GLU A 174 4.69 21.22 4.09
CA GLU A 174 5.23 20.85 5.39
C GLU A 174 4.16 21.04 6.48
N VAL A 175 4.06 20.09 7.40
CA VAL A 175 3.20 20.17 8.59
C VAL A 175 3.98 19.63 9.80
N GLU A 176 4.09 20.45 10.86
CA GLU A 176 4.75 20.08 12.12
C GLU A 176 6.18 19.50 11.92
N GLY A 177 6.92 20.03 10.94
CA GLY A 177 8.29 19.59 10.61
C GLY A 177 8.39 18.32 9.77
N VAL A 178 7.26 17.80 9.29
CA VAL A 178 7.19 16.63 8.39
C VAL A 178 6.99 17.10 6.95
N GLU A 179 7.81 16.61 6.02
CA GLU A 179 7.72 16.91 4.60
C GLU A 179 6.72 15.97 3.92
N PHE A 180 5.71 16.52 3.25
CA PHE A 180 4.73 15.77 2.48
C PHE A 180 4.87 16.04 0.99
N HIS A 181 4.86 14.97 0.21
CA HIS A 181 4.91 15.03 -1.25
C HIS A 181 3.65 14.40 -1.85
N VAL A 182 2.99 15.14 -2.73
CA VAL A 182 1.81 14.68 -3.48
C VAL A 182 2.19 14.55 -4.95
N TRP A 183 2.14 13.35 -5.47
CA TRP A 183 2.46 13.02 -6.84
C TRP A 183 1.23 12.50 -7.58
N SER A 184 1.08 12.85 -8.82
CA SER A 184 -0.02 12.32 -9.65
C SER A 184 0.46 11.97 -11.05
N TYR A 185 0.08 10.77 -11.51
CA TYR A 185 0.19 10.31 -12.89
C TYR A 185 -1.19 10.27 -13.54
N GLY A 186 -1.25 10.61 -14.83
CA GLY A 186 -2.46 10.62 -15.66
C GLY A 186 -3.14 11.98 -15.65
N CYS A 187 -4.21 12.17 -14.87
CA CYS A 187 -4.83 13.47 -14.69
C CYS A 187 -4.13 14.31 -13.62
N LYS A 188 -4.14 15.62 -13.79
CA LYS A 188 -3.83 16.52 -12.67
C LYS A 188 -4.93 16.39 -11.63
N PRO A 189 -4.61 16.42 -10.31
CA PRO A 189 -5.63 16.40 -9.28
C PRO A 189 -6.67 17.49 -9.47
N PRO A 190 -7.98 17.19 -9.30
CA PRO A 190 -9.03 18.18 -9.43
C PRO A 190 -8.88 19.28 -8.38
N ARG A 191 -9.14 20.55 -8.76
CA ARG A 191 -9.03 21.69 -7.84
C ARG A 191 -7.68 21.72 -7.12
N ALA A 192 -6.56 21.61 -7.86
CA ALA A 192 -5.24 21.30 -7.34
C ALA A 192 -4.79 22.14 -6.13
N GLU A 193 -5.15 23.43 -6.06
CA GLU A 193 -4.85 24.30 -4.91
C GLU A 193 -5.62 23.81 -3.66
N LYS A 194 -6.96 23.69 -3.76
CA LYS A 194 -7.78 23.16 -2.69
C LYS A 194 -7.38 21.74 -2.30
N PHE A 195 -7.01 20.91 -3.27
CA PHE A 195 -6.53 19.55 -3.03
C PHE A 195 -5.33 19.53 -2.08
N VAL A 196 -4.35 20.41 -2.28
CA VAL A 196 -3.18 20.56 -1.39
C VAL A 196 -3.59 21.16 -0.05
N GLU A 197 -4.47 22.18 -0.03
CA GLU A 197 -4.99 22.78 1.21
C GLU A 197 -5.68 21.76 2.09
N ASP A 198 -6.53 20.91 1.51
CA ASP A 198 -7.23 19.85 2.25
C ASP A 198 -6.25 18.79 2.78
N HIS A 199 -5.20 18.44 2.01
CA HIS A 199 -4.12 17.55 2.49
C HIS A 199 -3.39 18.15 3.70
N ILE A 200 -3.05 19.43 3.66
CA ILE A 200 -2.45 20.13 4.81
C ILE A 200 -3.38 20.08 6.02
N ALA A 201 -4.67 20.34 5.82
CA ALA A 201 -5.65 20.43 6.89
C ALA A 201 -5.84 19.10 7.62
N PHE A 202 -6.12 18.00 6.88
CA PHE A 202 -6.34 16.71 7.53
C PHE A 202 -5.02 16.10 8.07
N SER A 203 -3.86 16.33 7.41
CA SER A 203 -2.56 15.90 7.94
C SER A 203 -2.28 16.55 9.28
N LYS A 204 -2.52 17.86 9.39
CA LYS A 204 -2.36 18.60 10.64
C LYS A 204 -3.28 18.08 11.73
N SER A 205 -4.56 17.79 11.43
CA SER A 205 -5.52 17.25 12.38
C SER A 205 -5.09 15.87 12.89
N GLN A 206 -4.66 14.97 12.00
CA GLN A 206 -4.17 13.64 12.38
C GLN A 206 -2.89 13.68 13.20
N ILE A 207 -1.92 14.53 12.83
CA ILE A 207 -0.67 14.70 13.60
C ILE A 207 -0.97 15.25 14.99
N ALA A 208 -1.85 16.24 15.10
CA ALA A 208 -2.25 16.81 16.38
C ALA A 208 -2.89 15.77 17.31
N TYR A 209 -3.66 14.82 16.76
CA TYR A 209 -4.25 13.71 17.51
C TYR A 209 -3.22 12.75 18.10
N PHE A 210 -2.21 12.36 17.32
CA PHE A 210 -1.17 11.43 17.77
C PHE A 210 0.03 12.12 18.43
N GLY A 211 0.10 13.45 18.41
CA GLY A 211 1.20 14.24 18.97
C GLY A 211 2.47 14.26 18.10
N THR A 212 2.66 13.29 17.20
CA THR A 212 3.80 13.21 16.30
C THR A 212 3.49 12.38 15.06
N PHE A 213 4.20 12.63 13.96
CA PHE A 213 4.19 11.76 12.79
C PHE A 213 5.31 10.70 12.91
N PRO A 214 5.09 9.45 12.46
CA PRO A 214 6.07 8.38 12.66
C PRO A 214 7.28 8.40 11.70
N ALA A 215 7.38 9.40 10.82
CA ALA A 215 8.47 9.59 9.85
C ALA A 215 8.75 11.08 9.63
N ASP A 216 9.92 11.41 9.04
CA ASP A 216 10.29 12.79 8.72
C ASP A 216 9.64 13.27 7.40
N PHE A 217 9.12 12.35 6.60
CA PHE A 217 8.46 12.64 5.32
C PHE A 217 7.37 11.61 5.01
N TYR A 218 6.47 11.94 4.04
CA TYR A 218 5.45 11.04 3.55
C TYR A 218 5.07 11.35 2.09
N HIS A 219 4.82 10.30 1.28
CA HIS A 219 4.48 10.42 -0.12
C HIS A 219 3.05 9.92 -0.41
N PHE A 220 2.21 10.78 -1.00
CA PHE A 220 0.97 10.38 -1.63
C PHE A 220 1.22 10.16 -3.12
N LEU A 221 1.03 8.93 -3.60
CA LEU A 221 1.22 8.53 -4.99
C LEU A 221 -0.14 8.28 -5.64
N TYR A 222 -0.59 9.21 -6.47
CA TYR A 222 -1.88 9.12 -7.15
C TYR A 222 -1.75 8.55 -8.55
N LEU A 223 -2.51 7.51 -8.85
CA LEU A 223 -2.74 6.97 -10.20
C LEU A 223 -4.15 7.40 -10.64
N LEU A 224 -4.23 8.42 -11.48
CA LEU A 224 -5.48 9.00 -11.97
C LEU A 224 -5.64 8.78 -13.48
N PRO A 225 -5.88 7.53 -13.93
CA PRO A 225 -5.97 7.22 -15.36
C PRO A 225 -7.17 7.91 -16.00
N LYS A 226 -7.00 8.29 -17.28
CA LYS A 226 -8.03 9.05 -18.02
C LYS A 226 -9.26 8.19 -18.38
N ASP A 227 -9.05 6.91 -18.67
CA ASP A 227 -10.01 6.02 -19.31
C ASP A 227 -10.19 4.66 -18.62
N ILE A 228 -9.56 4.44 -17.46
CA ILE A 228 -9.64 3.18 -16.72
C ILE A 228 -10.50 3.34 -15.48
N GLU A 229 -11.56 2.52 -15.35
CA GLU A 229 -12.34 2.45 -14.13
C GLU A 229 -11.54 1.77 -13.03
N VAL A 230 -11.21 2.53 -11.99
CA VAL A 230 -10.47 2.06 -10.83
C VAL A 230 -10.86 2.86 -9.58
N ARG A 231 -10.89 2.19 -8.42
CA ARG A 231 -11.02 2.78 -7.08
C ARG A 231 -10.30 1.89 -6.11
N HIS A 232 -9.16 2.36 -5.58
CA HIS A 232 -8.34 1.58 -4.66
C HIS A 232 -7.37 2.48 -3.89
N GLY A 233 -7.20 2.27 -2.59
CA GLY A 233 -6.12 2.81 -1.77
C GLY A 233 -5.29 1.68 -1.19
N VAL A 234 -4.02 1.95 -0.92
CA VAL A 234 -3.10 1.02 -0.23
C VAL A 234 -2.10 1.81 0.59
N GLU A 235 -2.07 1.50 1.85
CA GLU A 235 -1.13 2.04 2.82
C GLU A 235 0.26 1.42 2.68
N HIS A 236 1.30 2.24 2.87
CA HIS A 236 2.70 1.84 2.96
C HIS A 236 3.39 2.53 4.14
N GLU A 237 4.62 2.11 4.49
CA GLU A 237 5.33 2.61 5.69
C GLU A 237 5.46 4.14 5.68
N ASP A 238 5.99 4.71 4.58
CA ASP A 238 6.27 6.14 4.44
C ASP A 238 5.59 6.72 3.18
N SER A 239 4.56 6.03 2.67
CA SER A 239 3.78 6.46 1.51
C SER A 239 2.40 5.81 1.46
N THR A 240 1.59 6.28 0.53
CA THR A 240 0.37 5.59 0.10
C THR A 240 0.23 5.66 -1.40
N VAL A 241 -0.42 4.65 -1.98
CA VAL A 241 -0.85 4.69 -3.39
C VAL A 241 -2.36 4.75 -3.46
N ILE A 242 -2.88 5.69 -4.23
CA ILE A 242 -4.32 5.90 -4.43
C ILE A 242 -4.60 5.88 -5.92
N ALA A 243 -5.50 5.00 -6.35
CA ALA A 243 -5.96 4.91 -7.73
C ALA A 243 -7.43 5.26 -7.81
N LEU A 244 -7.77 6.24 -8.62
CA LEU A 244 -9.16 6.61 -8.95
C LEU A 244 -9.25 7.03 -10.41
N GLY A 245 -10.23 6.52 -11.13
CA GLY A 245 -10.53 6.81 -12.52
C GLY A 245 -11.93 6.38 -12.91
N PRO A 246 -12.38 6.73 -14.10
CA PRO A 246 -11.73 7.55 -15.13
C PRO A 246 -11.75 9.07 -14.82
N GLU A 247 -11.24 9.90 -15.74
CA GLU A 247 -11.04 11.34 -15.55
C GLU A 247 -12.33 12.11 -15.23
N ASP A 248 -13.44 11.78 -15.86
CA ASP A 248 -14.74 12.40 -15.62
C ASP A 248 -15.24 12.14 -14.18
N LYS A 249 -14.99 10.94 -13.65
CA LYS A 249 -15.24 10.59 -12.27
C LYS A 249 -14.32 11.37 -11.32
N VAL A 250 -13.03 11.41 -11.59
CA VAL A 250 -12.03 12.15 -10.80
C VAL A 250 -12.41 13.63 -10.68
N ASN A 251 -12.85 14.25 -11.76
CA ASN A 251 -13.21 15.68 -11.82
C ASN A 251 -14.59 16.01 -11.27
N SER A 252 -15.40 15.02 -10.90
CA SER A 252 -16.71 15.23 -10.25
C SER A 252 -16.55 15.62 -8.77
N ASP A 253 -17.60 16.23 -8.19
CA ASP A 253 -17.64 16.50 -6.74
C ASP A 253 -17.53 15.20 -5.94
N TYR A 254 -18.25 14.17 -6.39
CA TYR A 254 -18.18 12.83 -5.80
C TYR A 254 -16.75 12.23 -5.87
N GLY A 255 -16.09 12.36 -7.02
CA GLY A 255 -14.70 11.86 -7.16
C GLY A 255 -13.72 12.61 -6.29
N TYR A 256 -13.89 13.92 -6.11
CA TYR A 256 -13.09 14.71 -5.17
C TYR A 256 -13.26 14.21 -3.74
N ASP A 257 -14.52 14.02 -3.29
CA ASP A 257 -14.82 13.52 -1.94
C ASP A 257 -14.26 12.10 -1.72
N GLU A 258 -14.32 11.25 -2.74
CA GLU A 258 -13.71 9.90 -2.72
C GLU A 258 -12.19 9.99 -2.57
N LEU A 259 -11.50 10.86 -3.33
CA LEU A 259 -10.06 11.06 -3.21
C LEU A 259 -9.67 11.50 -1.80
N MET A 260 -10.38 12.47 -1.24
CA MET A 260 -10.12 12.95 0.12
C MET A 260 -10.37 11.88 1.18
N SER A 261 -11.47 11.14 1.07
CA SER A 261 -11.79 10.05 2.00
C SER A 261 -10.72 8.96 1.97
N ILE A 262 -10.28 8.55 0.76
CA ILE A 262 -9.21 7.55 0.63
C ILE A 262 -7.89 8.14 1.18
N ALA A 263 -7.53 9.36 0.83
CA ALA A 263 -6.27 9.98 1.27
C ALA A 263 -6.16 10.09 2.80
N SER A 264 -7.23 10.54 3.46
CA SER A 264 -7.27 10.65 4.91
C SER A 264 -7.26 9.28 5.60
N HIS A 265 -7.95 8.28 5.03
CA HIS A 265 -7.91 6.89 5.49
C HIS A 265 -6.48 6.31 5.40
N GLU A 266 -5.86 6.44 4.25
CA GLU A 266 -4.51 5.90 4.02
C GLU A 266 -3.44 6.60 4.87
N LEU A 267 -3.56 7.91 5.11
CA LEU A 267 -2.65 8.61 6.00
C LEU A 267 -2.77 8.09 7.44
N TYR A 268 -4.00 7.84 7.92
CA TYR A 268 -4.21 7.29 9.26
C TYR A 268 -3.52 5.95 9.48
N HIS A 269 -3.37 5.17 8.41
CA HIS A 269 -2.61 3.93 8.45
C HIS A 269 -1.11 4.12 8.77
N ALA A 270 -0.54 5.29 8.61
CA ALA A 270 0.83 5.56 9.07
C ALA A 270 1.03 5.21 10.56
N TRP A 271 -0.03 5.35 11.36
CA TRP A 271 -0.09 4.90 12.75
C TRP A 271 -0.77 3.54 12.88
N ASN A 272 -2.05 3.44 12.52
CA ASN A 272 -2.88 2.23 12.59
C ASN A 272 -2.98 1.62 11.20
N VAL A 273 -2.06 0.88 10.87
CA VAL A 273 -1.50 -0.43 10.98
C VAL A 273 0.03 -0.45 10.81
N LYS A 274 0.67 0.68 10.44
CA LYS A 274 2.13 0.64 10.22
C LYS A 274 2.92 0.66 11.52
N ARG A 275 2.42 1.29 12.57
CA ARG A 275 3.06 1.32 13.90
C ARG A 275 2.26 0.55 14.96
N ILE A 276 0.94 0.64 14.93
CA ILE A 276 0.02 -0.08 15.82
C ILE A 276 -0.63 -1.18 15.01
N ARG A 277 -0.16 -2.43 15.15
CA ARG A 277 -0.66 -3.57 14.37
C ARG A 277 -0.82 -4.83 15.21
N PRO A 278 -1.66 -5.78 14.77
CA PRO A 278 -1.73 -7.11 15.37
C PRO A 278 -0.36 -7.77 15.46
N SER A 279 -0.06 -8.42 16.57
CA SER A 279 1.25 -9.06 16.81
C SER A 279 1.58 -10.14 15.78
N GLU A 280 0.57 -10.84 15.24
CA GLU A 280 0.72 -11.83 14.18
C GLU A 280 1.14 -11.23 12.82
N TRP A 281 1.05 -9.91 12.65
CA TRP A 281 1.50 -9.19 11.46
C TRP A 281 2.86 -8.50 11.66
N MET A 282 3.58 -8.78 12.76
CA MET A 282 4.84 -8.12 13.04
C MET A 282 5.98 -9.11 13.35
N PRO A 283 6.97 -9.26 12.45
CA PRO A 283 7.02 -8.75 11.08
C PRO A 283 6.02 -9.45 10.14
N TYR A 284 5.77 -8.89 8.96
CA TYR A 284 4.94 -9.57 7.97
C TYR A 284 5.58 -10.87 7.49
N ASN A 285 4.80 -11.95 7.49
CA ASN A 285 5.21 -13.22 6.90
C ASN A 285 4.61 -13.37 5.51
N PHE A 286 5.41 -13.14 4.48
CA PHE A 286 4.96 -13.18 3.09
C PHE A 286 4.86 -14.59 2.49
N THR A 287 5.13 -15.64 3.25
CA THR A 287 5.12 -17.03 2.73
C THR A 287 3.75 -17.68 2.77
N LYS A 288 2.80 -17.16 3.54
CA LYS A 288 1.47 -17.74 3.77
C LYS A 288 0.46 -16.68 4.19
N ALA A 289 -0.82 -17.00 4.12
CA ALA A 289 -1.89 -16.22 4.74
C ALA A 289 -1.60 -15.94 6.22
N CYS A 290 -1.94 -14.75 6.69
CA CYS A 290 -1.66 -14.28 8.04
C CYS A 290 -2.96 -13.80 8.72
N PRO A 291 -3.93 -14.73 9.05
CA PRO A 291 -5.22 -14.35 9.60
C PRO A 291 -5.08 -13.67 10.97
N SER A 292 -5.85 -12.59 11.18
CA SER A 292 -5.99 -11.90 12.45
C SER A 292 -7.45 -11.67 12.79
N LYS A 293 -7.78 -11.70 14.06
CA LYS A 293 -9.11 -11.31 14.57
C LYS A 293 -9.26 -9.79 14.71
N LEU A 294 -8.20 -9.02 14.46
CA LEU A 294 -8.13 -7.57 14.64
C LEU A 294 -8.21 -6.77 13.34
N GLY A 295 -8.52 -7.41 12.20
CA GLY A 295 -8.68 -6.70 10.93
C GLY A 295 -9.71 -5.57 10.99
N TYR A 296 -10.76 -5.69 11.79
CA TYR A 296 -11.75 -4.66 12.00
C TYR A 296 -11.21 -3.44 12.78
N ILE A 297 -10.18 -3.62 13.59
CA ILE A 297 -9.46 -2.50 14.23
C ILE A 297 -8.57 -1.82 13.19
N ALA A 298 -7.79 -2.61 12.42
CA ALA A 298 -6.92 -2.07 11.41
C ALA A 298 -7.68 -1.25 10.35
N GLU A 299 -8.81 -1.76 9.86
CA GLU A 299 -9.54 -1.16 8.73
C GLU A 299 -10.76 -0.33 9.16
N GLY A 300 -11.53 -0.87 10.11
CA GLY A 300 -12.78 -0.24 10.48
C GLY A 300 -12.59 1.02 11.31
N VAL A 301 -11.66 1.02 12.27
CA VAL A 301 -11.33 2.24 13.02
C VAL A 301 -10.75 3.27 12.06
N THR A 302 -9.85 2.87 11.16
CA THR A 302 -9.28 3.77 10.15
C THR A 302 -10.34 4.37 9.23
N THR A 303 -11.35 3.57 8.82
CA THR A 303 -12.48 4.06 8.02
C THR A 303 -13.26 5.15 8.74
N TYR A 304 -13.54 4.97 10.03
CA TYR A 304 -14.22 5.98 10.84
C TYR A 304 -13.37 7.22 11.05
N MET A 305 -12.13 7.03 11.50
CA MET A 305 -11.23 8.12 11.86
C MET A 305 -10.80 8.95 10.64
N GLY A 306 -10.57 8.30 9.50
CA GLY A 306 -10.22 9.01 8.26
C GLY A 306 -11.28 10.03 7.87
N ASP A 307 -12.56 9.65 7.88
CA ASP A 307 -13.66 10.56 7.59
C ASP A 307 -13.88 11.59 8.72
N LEU A 308 -13.69 11.21 9.99
CA LEU A 308 -13.81 12.13 11.12
C LEU A 308 -12.78 13.27 11.02
N PHE A 309 -11.53 12.96 10.67
CA PHE A 309 -10.49 13.97 10.51
C PHE A 309 -10.73 14.92 9.34
N LEU A 310 -11.39 14.48 8.27
CA LEU A 310 -11.84 15.40 7.22
C LEU A 310 -12.88 16.40 7.74
N PHE A 311 -13.78 15.95 8.59
CA PHE A 311 -14.78 16.83 9.23
C PHE A 311 -14.11 17.79 10.23
N GLU A 312 -13.27 17.31 11.14
CA GLU A 312 -12.56 18.14 12.12
C GLU A 312 -11.62 19.16 11.47
N ALA A 313 -11.00 18.79 10.35
CA ALA A 313 -10.15 19.68 9.56
C ALA A 313 -10.94 20.71 8.71
N GLY A 314 -12.28 20.60 8.65
CA GLY A 314 -13.11 21.47 7.83
C GLY A 314 -13.05 21.18 6.33
N CYS A 315 -12.51 20.03 5.92
CA CYS A 315 -12.48 19.59 4.52
C CYS A 315 -13.89 19.20 4.04
N ILE A 316 -14.74 18.71 4.95
CA ILE A 316 -16.16 18.42 4.72
C ILE A 316 -17.02 19.08 5.82
N ASP A 317 -18.26 19.39 5.50
CA ASP A 317 -19.20 19.95 6.46
C ASP A 317 -19.98 18.86 7.25
N LEU A 318 -20.82 19.29 8.19
CA LEU A 318 -21.61 18.39 9.03
C LEU A 318 -22.61 17.56 8.20
N GLU A 319 -23.18 18.11 7.13
CA GLU A 319 -24.15 17.40 6.28
C GLU A 319 -23.45 16.23 5.57
N ASN A 320 -22.27 16.49 4.98
CA ASN A 320 -21.46 15.46 4.35
C ASN A 320 -21.00 14.40 5.36
N TRP A 321 -20.55 14.81 6.55
CA TRP A 321 -20.20 13.89 7.63
C TRP A 321 -21.39 12.99 8.04
N CYS A 322 -22.58 13.57 8.27
CA CYS A 322 -23.78 12.79 8.58
C CYS A 322 -24.14 11.82 7.45
N GLY A 323 -23.99 12.23 6.18
CA GLY A 323 -24.19 11.37 5.02
C GLY A 323 -23.28 10.15 5.01
N LYS A 324 -22.00 10.31 5.38
CA LYS A 324 -21.05 9.19 5.51
C LYS A 324 -21.47 8.21 6.62
N ILE A 325 -21.89 8.72 7.77
CA ILE A 325 -22.40 7.89 8.87
C ILE A 325 -23.68 7.16 8.46
N GLU A 326 -24.60 7.81 7.75
CA GLU A 326 -25.81 7.18 7.22
C GLU A 326 -25.49 6.01 6.28
N VAL A 327 -24.51 6.19 5.38
CA VAL A 327 -24.02 5.11 4.49
C VAL A 327 -23.46 3.94 5.30
N LEU A 328 -22.64 4.19 6.32
CA LEU A 328 -22.10 3.14 7.19
C LEU A 328 -23.23 2.38 7.92
N LEU A 329 -24.16 3.09 8.53
CA LEU A 329 -25.30 2.50 9.24
C LEU A 329 -26.22 1.72 8.29
N SER A 330 -26.49 2.25 7.10
CA SER A 330 -27.27 1.56 6.07
C SER A 330 -26.60 0.24 5.64
N ARG A 331 -25.30 0.27 5.38
CA ARG A 331 -24.53 -0.95 5.02
C ARG A 331 -24.51 -1.96 6.17
N HIS A 332 -24.36 -1.53 7.42
CA HIS A 332 -24.44 -2.36 8.61
C HIS A 332 -25.81 -3.04 8.73
N LEU A 333 -26.90 -2.25 8.68
CA LEU A 333 -28.26 -2.76 8.88
C LEU A 333 -28.70 -3.73 7.78
N ASN A 334 -28.25 -3.50 6.54
CA ASN A 334 -28.60 -4.32 5.38
C ASN A 334 -27.71 -5.56 5.21
N ASN A 335 -26.63 -5.72 6.02
CA ASN A 335 -25.79 -6.91 5.95
C ASN A 335 -26.21 -7.94 7.02
N PRO A 336 -26.86 -9.07 6.64
CA PRO A 336 -27.26 -10.12 7.60
C PRO A 336 -26.04 -10.81 8.24
N GLY A 337 -24.85 -10.69 7.69
CA GLY A 337 -23.62 -11.27 8.22
C GLY A 337 -23.32 -10.85 9.65
N ARG A 338 -23.73 -9.63 10.06
CA ARG A 338 -23.62 -9.13 11.43
C ARG A 338 -24.38 -9.96 12.47
N LEU A 339 -25.40 -10.71 12.05
CA LEU A 339 -26.18 -11.59 12.92
C LEU A 339 -25.64 -13.02 12.96
N ASN A 340 -24.80 -13.38 11.97
CA ASN A 340 -24.29 -14.74 11.80
C ASN A 340 -22.90 -14.93 12.37
N MET A 341 -22.08 -13.89 12.36
CA MET A 341 -20.66 -13.97 12.73
C MET A 341 -20.21 -12.72 13.48
N SER A 342 -19.38 -12.89 14.50
CA SER A 342 -18.75 -11.77 15.18
C SER A 342 -17.83 -11.00 14.23
N VAL A 343 -17.59 -9.71 14.49
CA VAL A 343 -16.66 -8.90 13.67
C VAL A 343 -15.22 -9.44 13.76
N ALA A 344 -14.84 -9.99 14.90
CA ALA A 344 -13.53 -10.63 15.09
C ALA A 344 -13.37 -11.89 14.24
N ASP A 345 -14.40 -12.75 14.19
CA ASP A 345 -14.37 -13.95 13.34
C ASP A 345 -14.52 -13.57 11.86
N SER A 346 -15.29 -12.53 11.53
CA SER A 346 -15.36 -11.97 10.18
C SER A 346 -13.99 -11.46 9.73
N SER A 347 -13.20 -10.85 10.64
CA SER A 347 -11.82 -10.43 10.35
C SER A 347 -10.91 -11.60 10.03
N PHE A 348 -10.98 -12.66 10.84
CA PHE A 348 -10.21 -13.89 10.62
C PHE A 348 -10.59 -14.56 9.30
N ASP A 349 -11.87 -14.68 9.01
CA ASP A 349 -12.40 -15.33 7.80
C ASP A 349 -12.33 -14.45 6.55
N THR A 350 -11.89 -13.18 6.65
CA THR A 350 -11.55 -12.38 5.47
C THR A 350 -10.41 -13.04 4.69
N TRP A 351 -9.49 -13.71 5.34
CA TRP A 351 -8.43 -14.49 4.71
C TRP A 351 -8.89 -15.77 4.01
N LEU A 352 -10.09 -16.26 4.34
CA LEU A 352 -10.64 -17.48 3.75
C LEU A 352 -11.30 -17.20 2.38
N ASP A 353 -12.13 -16.17 2.30
CA ASP A 353 -12.94 -15.87 1.12
C ASP A 353 -12.67 -14.46 0.53
N GLY A 354 -11.68 -13.75 1.07
CA GLY A 354 -11.29 -12.43 0.62
C GLY A 354 -12.45 -11.43 0.66
N TYR A 355 -12.57 -10.68 -0.41
CA TYR A 355 -13.60 -9.64 -0.58
C TYR A 355 -14.84 -10.15 -1.35
N ARG A 356 -14.90 -11.45 -1.68
CA ARG A 356 -16.01 -12.11 -2.41
C ARG A 356 -16.50 -13.30 -1.62
N PRO A 357 -17.37 -13.09 -0.61
CA PRO A 357 -17.88 -14.19 0.22
C PRO A 357 -18.50 -15.29 -0.64
N GLY A 358 -18.10 -16.54 -0.39
CA GLY A 358 -18.67 -17.71 -1.08
C GLY A 358 -20.16 -17.91 -0.76
N VAL A 359 -20.60 -17.47 0.43
CA VAL A 359 -22.01 -17.46 0.85
C VAL A 359 -22.44 -16.02 1.14
N PRO A 360 -23.42 -15.47 0.42
CA PRO A 360 -23.95 -14.14 0.69
C PRO A 360 -24.43 -13.97 2.12
N GLY A 361 -24.06 -12.87 2.77
CA GLY A 361 -24.46 -12.59 4.15
C GLY A 361 -23.87 -13.53 5.22
N ARG A 362 -22.82 -14.28 4.91
CA ARG A 362 -22.14 -15.16 5.87
C ARG A 362 -21.41 -14.36 6.94
N LYS A 363 -20.70 -13.30 6.58
CA LYS A 363 -19.89 -12.47 7.47
C LYS A 363 -20.18 -10.97 7.31
N GLY A 364 -19.83 -10.19 8.33
CA GLY A 364 -19.81 -8.72 8.26
C GLY A 364 -18.60 -8.21 7.49
N SER A 365 -18.67 -6.94 7.03
CA SER A 365 -17.52 -6.22 6.49
C SER A 365 -16.68 -5.69 7.63
N ILE A 366 -15.40 -6.00 7.68
CA ILE A 366 -14.47 -5.49 8.70
C ILE A 366 -14.37 -3.97 8.68
N TYR A 367 -14.47 -3.35 7.51
CA TYR A 367 -14.50 -1.90 7.34
C TYR A 367 -15.76 -1.29 7.97
N VAL A 368 -16.93 -1.79 7.59
CA VAL A 368 -18.23 -1.22 8.03
C VAL A 368 -18.47 -1.52 9.50
N GLU A 369 -18.35 -2.79 9.93
CA GLU A 369 -18.65 -3.19 11.31
C GLU A 369 -17.67 -2.55 12.30
N GLY A 370 -16.36 -2.46 11.93
CA GLY A 370 -15.37 -1.79 12.75
C GLY A 370 -15.57 -0.28 12.83
N ALA A 371 -15.96 0.37 11.72
CA ALA A 371 -16.30 1.79 11.72
C ALA A 371 -17.54 2.10 12.58
N VAL A 372 -18.58 1.27 12.49
CA VAL A 372 -19.78 1.42 13.35
C VAL A 372 -19.42 1.23 14.83
N LEU A 373 -18.57 0.26 15.16
CA LEU A 373 -18.08 0.09 16.54
C LEU A 373 -17.29 1.31 17.03
N ALA A 374 -16.38 1.87 16.19
CA ALA A 374 -15.63 3.07 16.53
C ALA A 374 -16.57 4.28 16.76
N PHE A 375 -17.52 4.49 15.88
CA PHE A 375 -18.57 5.53 16.03
C PHE A 375 -19.36 5.36 17.33
N LEU A 376 -19.80 4.15 17.68
CA LEU A 376 -20.54 3.88 18.91
C LEU A 376 -19.68 4.12 20.17
N CYS A 377 -18.37 3.78 20.10
CA CYS A 377 -17.43 4.08 21.18
C CYS A 377 -17.29 5.59 21.37
N ASP A 378 -17.16 6.35 20.29
CA ASP A 378 -17.05 7.81 20.32
C ASP A 378 -18.33 8.45 20.89
N CYS A 379 -19.52 8.05 20.44
CA CYS A 379 -20.79 8.45 21.02
C CYS A 379 -20.87 8.15 22.54
N ARG A 380 -20.32 7.00 22.97
CA ARG A 380 -20.30 6.61 24.38
C ARG A 380 -19.37 7.49 25.18
N ILE A 381 -18.20 7.80 24.65
CA ILE A 381 -17.20 8.69 25.29
C ILE A 381 -17.81 10.09 25.44
N MET A 382 -18.38 10.66 24.40
CA MET A 382 -19.06 11.96 24.44
C MET A 382 -20.16 12.00 25.52
N LYS A 383 -20.99 10.96 25.58
CA LYS A 383 -22.06 10.87 26.57
C LYS A 383 -21.52 10.81 28.00
N VAL A 384 -20.45 10.05 28.28
CA VAL A 384 -19.89 9.87 29.60
C VAL A 384 -19.11 11.11 30.05
N SER A 385 -18.43 11.79 29.12
CA SER A 385 -17.70 13.04 29.38
C SER A 385 -18.59 14.27 29.48
N GLY A 386 -19.91 14.13 29.31
CA GLY A 386 -20.84 15.26 29.29
C GLY A 386 -20.65 16.16 28.07
N HIS A 387 -20.31 15.61 26.92
CA HIS A 387 -19.99 16.29 25.66
C HIS A 387 -18.74 17.17 25.71
N GLN A 388 -17.80 16.88 26.62
CA GLN A 388 -16.54 17.62 26.76
C GLN A 388 -15.36 16.98 26.04
N LEU A 389 -15.49 15.72 25.55
CA LEU A 389 -14.40 14.97 24.94
C LEU A 389 -14.92 14.13 23.78
N PHE A 390 -14.26 14.25 22.63
CA PHE A 390 -14.32 13.27 21.55
C PHE A 390 -13.29 12.15 21.80
N TRP A 391 -13.35 11.07 21.07
CA TRP A 391 -12.31 10.01 21.11
C TRP A 391 -10.91 10.59 20.85
N SER A 392 -10.84 11.61 19.98
CA SER A 392 -9.61 12.34 19.67
C SER A 392 -8.93 13.03 20.87
N GLU A 393 -9.62 13.24 22.00
CA GLU A 393 -9.08 14.00 23.14
C GLU A 393 -8.65 13.11 24.33
N ARG A 394 -8.66 11.77 24.21
CA ARG A 394 -8.47 10.85 25.34
C ARG A 394 -7.37 9.80 25.22
N MET A 395 -6.43 9.93 24.32
CA MET A 395 -5.29 9.00 24.24
C MET A 395 -4.01 9.57 24.88
N ASP A 396 -4.15 10.41 25.92
CA ASP A 396 -3.07 10.79 26.83
C ASP A 396 -2.75 9.68 27.84
#